data_3706e08f7db2261b62d9cede9e3c228e
#
_entry.id   3706e08f7db2261b62d9cede9e3c228e
#
_cell.length_a   1.000
_cell.length_b   1.000
_cell.length_c   1.000
_cell.angle_alpha   90.00
_cell.angle_beta   90.00
_cell.angle_gamma   90.00
#
_symmetry.space_group_name_H-M   'P 1'
#
loop_
_entity.id
_entity.type
_entity.pdbx_description
1 polymer ?
#
loop_
_entity_poly.entity_id
_entity_poly.type
_entity_poly.pdbx_seq_one_letter_code
_entity_poly.pdbx_strand_id
1 'polypeptide(L)'
;NYLESYIAELQAQGESVDPQKIAFLREYYGLDKPLFEQYVRWAGGMLVGDFGYSFEFNLPVTKVIGDRMLLTVIVSGITILFTWAVAFPIGIYSATHQYSWGDYGLSLVGFLGLAIPNFMLALVMMYLANVYFGTSIGGLMGPEFIGKPWSWAKAQSVLEHAWIPVIVIGTHSTAGMIRRLRANLLDELQKQYVVTARAKGLPPRKVLFKYPLRMALNFFISDIGS
;
A
#
# COMPACT_ATOMS: atom_id res chain seq x y z
N ASN A 1 -3.37 5.50 -34.17
CA ASN A 1 -2.98 4.18 -33.68
C ASN A 1 -1.80 4.34 -32.71
N TYR A 2 -1.91 3.81 -31.50
CA TYR A 2 -0.88 3.98 -30.46
C TYR A 2 0.52 3.51 -30.92
N LEU A 3 0.60 2.43 -31.67
CA LEU A 3 1.87 1.95 -32.21
C LEU A 3 2.53 2.97 -33.17
N GLU A 4 1.75 3.67 -33.99
CA GLU A 4 2.28 4.71 -34.86
C GLU A 4 2.78 5.92 -34.06
N SER A 5 2.05 6.30 -33.02
CA SER A 5 2.50 7.38 -32.11
C SER A 5 3.78 6.98 -31.38
N TYR A 6 3.89 5.75 -30.92
CA TYR A 6 5.09 5.21 -30.26
C TYR A 6 6.30 5.16 -31.22
N ILE A 7 6.09 4.73 -32.47
CA ILE A 7 7.15 4.74 -33.50
C ILE A 7 7.62 6.17 -33.79
N ALA A 8 6.68 7.11 -33.92
CA ALA A 8 7.00 8.52 -34.15
C ALA A 8 7.80 9.14 -32.99
N GLU A 9 7.46 8.78 -31.76
CA GLU A 9 8.16 9.24 -30.56
C GLU A 9 9.61 8.70 -30.50
N LEU A 10 9.81 7.41 -30.76
CA LEU A 10 11.16 6.82 -30.80
C LEU A 10 12.00 7.42 -31.92
N GLN A 11 11.43 7.66 -33.09
CA GLN A 11 12.12 8.34 -34.21
C GLN A 11 12.49 9.77 -33.84
N ALA A 12 11.63 10.49 -33.12
CA ALA A 12 11.92 11.85 -32.65
C ALA A 12 13.06 11.89 -31.61
N GLN A 13 13.26 10.80 -30.86
CA GLN A 13 14.34 10.64 -29.90
C GLN A 13 15.67 10.15 -30.56
N GLY A 14 15.65 9.90 -31.85
CA GLY A 14 16.82 9.42 -32.61
C GLY A 14 17.10 7.93 -32.42
N GLU A 15 16.18 7.18 -31.84
CA GLU A 15 16.27 5.73 -31.70
C GLU A 15 15.79 5.03 -32.98
N SER A 16 16.58 4.05 -33.45
CA SER A 16 16.16 3.18 -34.54
C SER A 16 15.17 2.14 -34.04
N VAL A 17 13.98 2.16 -34.60
CA VAL A 17 12.96 1.16 -34.23
C VAL A 17 13.24 -0.12 -35.01
N ASP A 18 13.39 -1.26 -34.31
CA ASP A 18 13.58 -2.55 -34.90
C ASP A 18 12.33 -2.95 -35.74
N PRO A 19 12.47 -3.12 -37.08
CA PRO A 19 11.35 -3.49 -37.96
C PRO A 19 10.70 -4.83 -37.54
N GLN A 20 11.48 -5.77 -36.99
CA GLN A 20 10.97 -7.06 -36.55
C GLN A 20 10.05 -6.92 -35.35
N LYS A 21 10.39 -6.01 -34.42
CA LYS A 21 9.57 -5.70 -33.27
C LYS A 21 8.23 -5.03 -33.67
N ILE A 22 8.27 -4.13 -34.63
CA ILE A 22 7.05 -3.49 -35.13
C ILE A 22 6.14 -4.54 -35.80
N ALA A 23 6.71 -5.44 -36.63
CA ALA A 23 5.96 -6.51 -37.26
C ALA A 23 5.31 -7.44 -36.21
N PHE A 24 6.08 -7.85 -35.20
CA PHE A 24 5.58 -8.66 -34.10
C PHE A 24 4.40 -7.97 -33.35
N LEU A 25 4.54 -6.71 -33.00
CA LEU A 25 3.49 -5.98 -32.28
C LEU A 25 2.24 -5.77 -33.14
N ARG A 26 2.42 -5.54 -34.45
CA ARG A 26 1.30 -5.39 -35.40
C ARG A 26 0.52 -6.68 -35.50
N GLU A 27 1.21 -7.82 -35.64
CA GLU A 27 0.58 -9.14 -35.70
C GLU A 27 -0.06 -9.54 -34.37
N TYR A 28 0.65 -9.32 -33.25
CA TYR A 28 0.20 -9.67 -31.92
C TYR A 28 -1.12 -8.96 -31.55
N TYR A 29 -1.21 -7.67 -31.81
CA TYR A 29 -2.42 -6.89 -31.53
C TYR A 29 -3.45 -6.94 -32.68
N GLY A 30 -3.10 -7.55 -33.82
CA GLY A 30 -3.96 -7.62 -34.99
C GLY A 30 -4.36 -6.24 -35.50
N LEU A 31 -3.41 -5.27 -35.52
CA LEU A 31 -3.68 -3.88 -35.88
C LEU A 31 -4.08 -3.67 -37.32
N ASP A 32 -3.90 -4.66 -38.18
CA ASP A 32 -4.34 -4.76 -39.56
C ASP A 32 -5.78 -5.28 -39.73
N LYS A 33 -6.41 -5.70 -38.61
CA LYS A 33 -7.73 -6.29 -38.62
C LYS A 33 -8.83 -5.30 -38.22
N PRO A 34 -10.11 -5.60 -38.51
CA PRO A 34 -11.24 -4.78 -38.08
C PRO A 34 -11.27 -4.60 -36.53
N LEU A 35 -11.70 -3.42 -36.05
CA LEU A 35 -11.73 -3.08 -34.61
C LEU A 35 -12.46 -4.12 -33.76
N PHE A 36 -13.52 -4.72 -34.26
CA PHE A 36 -14.25 -5.76 -33.55
C PHE A 36 -13.40 -7.01 -33.33
N GLU A 37 -12.60 -7.43 -34.31
CA GLU A 37 -11.70 -8.56 -34.16
C GLU A 37 -10.55 -8.26 -33.21
N GLN A 38 -10.01 -7.04 -33.26
CA GLN A 38 -9.01 -6.57 -32.27
C GLN A 38 -9.57 -6.63 -30.83
N TYR A 39 -10.80 -6.18 -30.63
CA TYR A 39 -11.47 -6.23 -29.32
C TYR A 39 -11.66 -7.67 -28.84
N VAL A 40 -12.17 -8.56 -29.69
CA VAL A 40 -12.39 -9.97 -29.34
C VAL A 40 -11.08 -10.68 -28.98
N ARG A 41 -10.01 -10.41 -29.72
CA ARG A 41 -8.67 -10.94 -29.41
C ARG A 41 -8.17 -10.44 -28.08
N TRP A 42 -8.24 -9.15 -27.85
CA TRP A 42 -7.80 -8.53 -26.62
C TRP A 42 -8.61 -9.04 -25.42
N ALA A 43 -9.93 -9.04 -25.49
CA ALA A 43 -10.80 -9.54 -24.43
C ALA A 43 -10.63 -11.06 -24.19
N GLY A 44 -10.47 -11.84 -25.26
CA GLY A 44 -10.18 -13.27 -25.17
C GLY A 44 -8.83 -13.56 -24.54
N GLY A 45 -7.80 -12.77 -24.87
CA GLY A 45 -6.49 -12.84 -24.24
C GLY A 45 -6.52 -12.62 -22.75
N MET A 46 -7.28 -11.63 -22.27
CA MET A 46 -7.45 -11.38 -20.84
C MET A 46 -8.04 -12.57 -20.08
N LEU A 47 -8.98 -13.31 -20.69
CA LEU A 47 -9.61 -14.47 -20.07
C LEU A 47 -8.65 -15.66 -19.88
N VAL A 48 -7.58 -15.72 -20.68
CA VAL A 48 -6.53 -16.74 -20.57
C VAL A 48 -5.25 -16.23 -19.92
N GLY A 49 -5.30 -15.02 -19.32
CA GLY A 49 -4.17 -14.43 -18.60
C GLY A 49 -3.13 -13.71 -19.48
N ASP A 50 -3.45 -13.46 -20.74
CA ASP A 50 -2.64 -12.61 -21.63
C ASP A 50 -3.11 -11.16 -21.53
N PHE A 51 -2.37 -10.35 -20.73
CA PHE A 51 -2.64 -8.92 -20.54
C PHE A 51 -1.89 -8.02 -21.56
N GLY A 52 -1.28 -8.62 -22.58
CA GLY A 52 -0.58 -7.90 -23.60
C GLY A 52 0.91 -7.71 -23.34
N TYR A 53 1.51 -6.83 -24.12
CA TYR A 53 2.94 -6.54 -24.11
C TYR A 53 3.21 -5.08 -23.74
N SER A 54 4.10 -4.85 -22.78
CA SER A 54 4.50 -3.50 -22.37
C SER A 54 5.49 -2.91 -23.38
N PHE A 55 5.15 -1.78 -23.97
CA PHE A 55 6.01 -1.06 -24.89
C PHE A 55 7.23 -0.44 -24.19
N GLU A 56 7.05 0.05 -22.97
CA GLU A 56 8.09 0.68 -22.17
C GLU A 56 9.14 -0.34 -21.68
N PHE A 57 8.68 -1.46 -21.12
CA PHE A 57 9.58 -2.48 -20.54
C PHE A 57 10.02 -3.56 -21.53
N ASN A 58 9.46 -3.59 -22.75
CA ASN A 58 9.72 -4.61 -23.75
C ASN A 58 9.55 -6.06 -23.24
N LEU A 59 8.54 -6.28 -22.41
CA LEU A 59 8.23 -7.55 -21.77
C LEU A 59 6.71 -7.79 -21.75
N PRO A 60 6.26 -9.05 -21.66
CA PRO A 60 4.86 -9.35 -21.39
C PRO A 60 4.39 -8.64 -20.11
N VAL A 61 3.20 -8.05 -20.14
CA VAL A 61 2.60 -7.33 -19.01
C VAL A 61 2.50 -8.21 -17.77
N THR A 62 2.22 -9.50 -17.95
CA THR A 62 2.20 -10.50 -16.86
C THR A 62 3.51 -10.57 -16.07
N LYS A 63 4.68 -10.47 -16.75
CA LYS A 63 5.99 -10.43 -16.07
C LYS A 63 6.20 -9.10 -15.34
N VAL A 64 5.87 -7.98 -16.01
CA VAL A 64 6.03 -6.65 -15.41
C VAL A 64 5.16 -6.48 -14.16
N ILE A 65 3.91 -6.94 -14.23
CA ILE A 65 2.96 -6.85 -13.11
C ILE A 65 3.32 -7.86 -12.01
N GLY A 66 3.68 -9.10 -12.34
CA GLY A 66 3.89 -10.17 -11.37
C GLY A 66 4.89 -9.81 -10.29
N ASP A 67 6.08 -9.35 -10.67
CA ASP A 67 7.12 -8.95 -9.71
C ASP A 67 6.71 -7.75 -8.86
N ARG A 68 6.05 -6.78 -9.47
CA ARG A 68 5.61 -5.54 -8.79
C ARG A 68 4.42 -5.79 -7.88
N MET A 69 3.46 -6.61 -8.29
CA MET A 69 2.32 -6.99 -7.46
C MET A 69 2.75 -7.66 -6.16
N LEU A 70 3.69 -8.62 -6.25
CA LEU A 70 4.17 -9.31 -5.06
C LEU A 70 4.83 -8.33 -4.08
N LEU A 71 5.70 -7.43 -4.57
CA LEU A 71 6.31 -6.38 -3.75
C LEU A 71 5.26 -5.44 -3.12
N THR A 72 4.27 -5.04 -3.91
CA THR A 72 3.17 -4.20 -3.42
C THR A 72 2.38 -4.90 -2.31
N VAL A 73 2.04 -6.18 -2.49
CA VAL A 73 1.33 -6.97 -1.47
C VAL A 73 2.15 -7.10 -0.19
N ILE A 74 3.46 -7.36 -0.31
CA ILE A 74 4.37 -7.44 0.85
C ILE A 74 4.43 -6.11 1.60
N VAL A 75 4.72 -5.01 0.90
CA VAL A 75 4.84 -3.68 1.52
C VAL A 75 3.51 -3.25 2.13
N SER A 76 2.39 -3.42 1.41
CA SER A 76 1.05 -3.09 1.91
C SER A 76 0.69 -3.94 3.14
N GLY A 77 0.96 -5.23 3.10
CA GLY A 77 0.70 -6.13 4.23
C GLY A 77 1.50 -5.73 5.48
N ILE A 78 2.79 -5.44 5.34
CA ILE A 78 3.62 -4.96 6.44
C ILE A 78 3.12 -3.60 6.95
N THR A 79 2.74 -2.70 6.05
CA THR A 79 2.19 -1.38 6.40
C THR A 79 0.89 -1.49 7.18
N ILE A 80 -0.03 -2.38 6.79
CA ILE A 80 -1.27 -2.63 7.52
C ILE A 80 -0.98 -3.17 8.92
N LEU A 81 -0.09 -4.15 9.04
CA LEU A 81 0.31 -4.72 10.34
C LEU A 81 0.96 -3.67 11.24
N PHE A 82 1.87 -2.85 10.70
CA PHE A 82 2.48 -1.73 11.41
C PHE A 82 1.42 -0.73 11.88
N THR A 83 0.54 -0.30 10.98
CA THR A 83 -0.54 0.64 11.28
C THR A 83 -1.44 0.12 12.40
N TRP A 84 -1.84 -1.14 12.36
CA TRP A 84 -2.70 -1.74 13.39
C TRP A 84 -1.97 -1.91 14.72
N ALA A 85 -0.71 -2.35 14.68
CA ALA A 85 0.11 -2.51 15.87
C ALA A 85 0.30 -1.19 16.64
N VAL A 86 0.37 -0.07 15.92
CA VAL A 86 0.54 1.27 16.52
C VAL A 86 -0.81 1.92 16.82
N ALA A 87 -1.76 1.90 15.88
CA ALA A 87 -3.02 2.63 16.00
C ALA A 87 -3.95 2.04 17.06
N PHE A 88 -4.04 0.71 17.19
CA PHE A 88 -4.97 0.11 18.13
C PHE A 88 -4.64 0.42 19.60
N PRO A 89 -3.41 0.21 20.09
CA PRO A 89 -3.07 0.56 21.46
C PRO A 89 -3.29 2.06 21.75
N ILE A 90 -2.87 2.93 20.85
CA ILE A 90 -3.00 4.38 20.98
C ILE A 90 -4.47 4.80 20.98
N GLY A 91 -5.27 4.32 20.01
CA GLY A 91 -6.68 4.68 19.90
C GLY A 91 -7.51 4.17 21.08
N ILE A 92 -7.22 2.96 21.59
CA ILE A 92 -7.86 2.41 22.78
C ILE A 92 -7.49 3.24 24.02
N TYR A 93 -6.21 3.58 24.16
CA TYR A 93 -5.75 4.42 25.28
C TYR A 93 -6.44 5.79 25.25
N SER A 94 -6.42 6.47 24.11
CA SER A 94 -7.06 7.78 23.92
C SER A 94 -8.57 7.74 24.22
N ALA A 95 -9.27 6.69 23.82
CA ALA A 95 -10.70 6.55 24.07
C ALA A 95 -11.02 6.27 25.55
N THR A 96 -10.18 5.48 26.22
CA THR A 96 -10.40 5.11 27.63
C THR A 96 -9.92 6.18 28.63
N HIS A 97 -9.01 7.08 28.20
CA HIS A 97 -8.46 8.17 29.00
C HIS A 97 -8.74 9.53 28.34
N GLN A 98 -9.99 9.73 27.94
CA GLN A 98 -10.44 10.95 27.27
C GLN A 98 -10.10 12.20 28.10
N TYR A 99 -9.61 13.24 27.40
CA TYR A 99 -9.19 14.52 27.99
C TYR A 99 -7.99 14.45 28.94
N SER A 100 -7.28 13.33 28.99
CA SER A 100 -6.01 13.23 29.70
C SER A 100 -4.87 13.90 28.93
N TRP A 101 -3.77 14.25 29.60
CA TRP A 101 -2.55 14.73 28.96
C TRP A 101 -2.00 13.75 27.91
N GLY A 102 -2.16 12.45 28.15
CA GLY A 102 -1.81 11.43 27.18
C GLY A 102 -2.68 11.46 25.92
N ASP A 103 -4.01 11.63 26.08
CA ASP A 103 -4.93 11.76 24.94
C ASP A 103 -4.60 13.01 24.10
N TYR A 104 -4.35 14.15 24.75
CA TYR A 104 -3.95 15.37 24.02
C TYR A 104 -2.61 15.23 23.33
N GLY A 105 -1.60 14.66 23.99
CA GLY A 105 -0.28 14.45 23.41
C GLY A 105 -0.31 13.51 22.21
N LEU A 106 -0.98 12.37 22.32
CA LEU A 106 -1.13 11.41 21.23
C LEU A 106 -1.97 11.97 20.06
N SER A 107 -3.00 12.76 20.36
CA SER A 107 -3.78 13.44 19.34
C SER A 107 -2.95 14.47 18.58
N LEU A 108 -2.11 15.26 19.28
CA LEU A 108 -1.20 16.21 18.66
C LEU A 108 -0.21 15.53 17.72
N VAL A 109 0.43 14.45 18.17
CA VAL A 109 1.34 13.65 17.34
C VAL A 109 0.61 13.09 16.11
N GLY A 110 -0.63 12.62 16.28
CA GLY A 110 -1.46 12.16 15.18
C GLY A 110 -1.78 13.28 14.18
N PHE A 111 -2.11 14.48 14.64
CA PHE A 111 -2.35 15.63 13.76
C PHE A 111 -1.09 16.05 13.00
N LEU A 112 0.07 16.07 13.66
CA LEU A 112 1.35 16.35 13.01
C LEU A 112 1.65 15.32 11.91
N GLY A 113 1.42 14.03 12.19
CA GLY A 113 1.60 12.97 11.18
C GLY A 113 0.67 13.12 9.96
N LEU A 114 -0.52 13.68 10.15
CA LEU A 114 -1.44 13.98 9.03
C LEU A 114 -1.07 15.26 8.27
N ALA A 115 -0.48 16.23 8.95
CA ALA A 115 -0.12 17.52 8.37
C ALA A 115 1.12 17.45 7.45
N ILE A 116 2.03 16.49 7.71
CA ILE A 116 3.25 16.33 6.93
C ILE A 116 2.92 15.57 5.64
N PRO A 117 3.18 16.12 4.44
CA PRO A 117 3.01 15.40 3.19
C PRO A 117 3.92 14.16 3.13
N ASN A 118 3.37 13.03 2.70
CA ASN A 118 4.09 11.73 2.66
C ASN A 118 5.41 11.82 1.90
N PHE A 119 5.44 12.52 0.76
CA PHE A 119 6.67 12.66 -0.02
C PHE A 119 7.77 13.44 0.73
N MET A 120 7.39 14.46 1.51
CA MET A 120 8.34 15.24 2.31
C MET A 120 8.91 14.37 3.44
N LEU A 121 8.05 13.62 4.14
CA LEU A 121 8.50 12.67 5.16
C LEU A 121 9.44 11.63 4.57
N ALA A 122 9.13 11.10 3.37
CA ALA A 122 9.98 10.16 2.67
C ALA A 122 11.37 10.75 2.37
N LEU A 123 11.43 11.96 1.82
CA LEU A 123 12.71 12.63 1.52
C LEU A 123 13.56 12.86 2.77
N VAL A 124 12.94 13.34 3.86
CA VAL A 124 13.64 13.53 5.14
C VAL A 124 14.16 12.21 5.67
N MET A 125 13.36 11.15 5.66
CA MET A 125 13.80 9.84 6.15
C MET A 125 14.90 9.23 5.29
N MET A 126 14.82 9.37 3.96
CA MET A 126 15.89 8.93 3.05
C MET A 126 17.19 9.71 3.29
N TYR A 127 17.12 11.02 3.51
CA TYR A 127 18.28 11.84 3.85
C TYR A 127 18.91 11.39 5.18
N LEU A 128 18.10 11.22 6.23
CA LEU A 128 18.58 10.76 7.54
C LEU A 128 19.18 9.35 7.46
N ALA A 129 18.56 8.44 6.71
CA ALA A 129 19.07 7.10 6.48
C ALA A 129 20.46 7.13 5.79
N ASN A 130 20.63 8.00 4.81
CA ASN A 130 21.92 8.17 4.14
C ASN A 130 22.98 8.72 5.09
N VAL A 131 22.65 9.78 5.87
CA VAL A 131 23.60 10.45 6.77
C VAL A 131 24.02 9.55 7.94
N TYR A 132 23.08 8.85 8.58
CA TYR A 132 23.34 8.07 9.79
C TYR A 132 23.73 6.62 9.54
N PHE A 133 23.21 6.02 8.46
CA PHE A 133 23.45 4.60 8.15
C PHE A 133 24.28 4.38 6.89
N GLY A 134 24.61 5.45 6.13
CA GLY A 134 25.38 5.34 4.90
C GLY A 134 24.67 4.56 3.79
N THR A 135 23.36 4.32 3.92
CA THR A 135 22.59 3.51 3.01
C THR A 135 21.84 4.39 2.00
N SER A 136 22.07 4.13 0.71
CA SER A 136 21.27 4.71 -0.36
C SER A 136 19.96 3.91 -0.50
N ILE A 137 18.94 4.25 0.28
CA ILE A 137 17.63 3.57 0.22
C ILE A 137 16.77 4.25 -0.85
N GLY A 138 17.17 4.11 -2.10
CA GLY A 138 16.43 4.62 -3.26
C GLY A 138 15.46 3.62 -3.89
N GLY A 139 15.26 2.42 -3.30
CA GLY A 139 14.42 1.36 -3.85
C GLY A 139 13.86 0.43 -2.78
N LEU A 140 13.11 -0.59 -3.21
CA LEU A 140 12.52 -1.61 -2.34
C LEU A 140 13.46 -2.80 -2.07
N MET A 141 14.62 -2.84 -2.71
CA MET A 141 15.65 -3.88 -2.56
C MET A 141 16.99 -3.40 -3.08
N GLY A 142 18.08 -4.09 -2.72
CA GLY A 142 19.41 -3.83 -3.27
C GLY A 142 19.46 -3.99 -4.80
N PRO A 143 20.27 -3.17 -5.50
CA PRO A 143 20.38 -3.19 -6.96
C PRO A 143 20.73 -4.59 -7.51
N GLU A 144 21.48 -5.38 -6.74
CA GLU A 144 21.93 -6.73 -7.10
C GLU A 144 20.78 -7.75 -7.21
N PHE A 145 19.62 -7.46 -6.63
CA PHE A 145 18.42 -8.33 -6.63
C PHE A 145 17.38 -7.95 -7.68
N ILE A 146 17.55 -6.82 -8.37
CA ILE A 146 16.63 -6.36 -9.40
C ILE A 146 16.61 -7.38 -10.56
N GLY A 147 15.43 -7.85 -10.93
CA GLY A 147 15.24 -8.82 -12.02
C GLY A 147 15.65 -10.25 -11.68
N LYS A 148 16.17 -10.54 -10.50
CA LYS A 148 16.50 -11.91 -10.07
C LYS A 148 15.29 -12.65 -9.50
N PRO A 149 15.25 -13.99 -9.61
CA PRO A 149 14.20 -14.80 -9.00
C PRO A 149 14.16 -14.60 -7.48
N TRP A 150 13.03 -14.90 -6.88
CA TRP A 150 12.85 -14.82 -5.43
C TRP A 150 13.77 -15.81 -4.71
N SER A 151 14.46 -15.29 -3.69
CA SER A 151 15.35 -16.04 -2.81
C SER A 151 15.23 -15.49 -1.39
N TRP A 152 15.71 -16.23 -0.39
CA TRP A 152 15.74 -15.74 0.99
C TRP A 152 16.53 -14.44 1.13
N ALA A 153 17.68 -14.33 0.45
CA ALA A 153 18.50 -13.13 0.44
C ALA A 153 17.76 -11.92 -0.17
N LYS A 154 16.99 -12.13 -1.27
CA LYS A 154 16.14 -11.07 -1.85
C LYS A 154 15.03 -10.66 -0.87
N ALA A 155 14.38 -11.59 -0.20
CA ALA A 155 13.35 -11.29 0.79
C ALA A 155 13.91 -10.48 1.98
N GLN A 156 15.09 -10.83 2.48
CA GLN A 156 15.78 -10.07 3.51
C GLN A 156 16.11 -8.65 3.03
N SER A 157 16.67 -8.51 1.82
CA SER A 157 16.94 -7.19 1.24
C SER A 157 15.68 -6.33 1.12
N VAL A 158 14.54 -6.91 0.72
CA VAL A 158 13.26 -6.20 0.67
C VAL A 158 12.84 -5.72 2.07
N LEU A 159 12.98 -6.55 3.10
CA LEU A 159 12.65 -6.15 4.47
C LEU A 159 13.55 -5.02 4.97
N GLU A 160 14.84 -5.08 4.65
CA GLU A 160 15.84 -4.06 5.02
C GLU A 160 15.59 -2.71 4.33
N HIS A 161 14.93 -2.69 3.17
CA HIS A 161 14.59 -1.45 2.44
C HIS A 161 13.15 -1.01 2.65
N ALA A 162 12.24 -1.91 3.07
CA ALA A 162 10.82 -1.61 3.18
C ALA A 162 10.46 -0.69 4.36
N TRP A 163 11.33 -0.54 5.37
CA TRP A 163 10.98 0.20 6.60
C TRP A 163 10.65 1.68 6.34
N ILE A 164 11.33 2.36 5.39
CA ILE A 164 11.02 3.75 5.04
C ILE A 164 9.63 3.87 4.41
N PRO A 165 9.29 3.15 3.31
CA PRO A 165 7.93 3.13 2.76
C PRO A 165 6.87 2.77 3.80
N VAL A 166 7.13 1.76 4.65
CA VAL A 166 6.21 1.33 5.70
C VAL A 166 5.94 2.45 6.72
N ILE A 167 6.98 3.12 7.20
CA ILE A 167 6.81 4.23 8.14
C ILE A 167 6.10 5.41 7.46
N VAL A 168 6.51 5.80 6.26
CA VAL A 168 5.92 6.95 5.54
C VAL A 168 4.43 6.75 5.27
N ILE A 169 4.06 5.62 4.67
CA ILE A 169 2.67 5.29 4.35
C ILE A 169 1.90 5.01 5.64
N GLY A 170 2.51 4.25 6.55
CA GLY A 170 1.92 3.87 7.82
C GLY A 170 1.63 5.05 8.75
N THR A 171 2.46 6.09 8.77
CA THR A 171 2.25 7.26 9.65
C THR A 171 0.94 7.97 9.32
N HIS A 172 0.67 8.23 8.05
CA HIS A 172 -0.58 8.87 7.62
C HIS A 172 -1.80 8.00 7.93
N SER A 173 -1.73 6.72 7.59
CA SER A 173 -2.80 5.75 7.84
C SER A 173 -3.05 5.55 9.33
N THR A 174 -1.99 5.47 10.15
CA THR A 174 -2.05 5.33 11.61
C THR A 174 -2.79 6.49 12.25
N ALA A 175 -2.45 7.71 11.90
CA ALA A 175 -3.06 8.91 12.46
C ALA A 175 -4.57 8.99 12.16
N GLY A 176 -4.97 8.66 10.93
CA GLY A 176 -6.38 8.56 10.55
C GLY A 176 -7.13 7.46 11.32
N MET A 177 -6.47 6.30 11.49
CA MET A 177 -7.04 5.15 12.18
C MET A 177 -7.22 5.39 13.68
N ILE A 178 -6.24 6.02 14.35
CA ILE A 178 -6.35 6.40 15.78
C ILE A 178 -7.60 7.25 16.00
N ARG A 179 -7.83 8.27 15.17
CA ARG A 179 -9.00 9.15 15.30
C ARG A 179 -10.31 8.40 15.10
N ARG A 180 -10.40 7.57 14.06
CA ARG A 180 -11.61 6.77 13.79
C ARG A 180 -11.88 5.77 14.90
N LEU A 181 -10.85 5.06 15.36
CA LEU A 181 -11.00 4.11 16.47
C LEU A 181 -11.40 4.80 17.77
N ARG A 182 -10.77 5.93 18.09
CA ARG A 182 -11.13 6.73 19.27
C ARG A 182 -12.60 7.15 19.23
N ALA A 183 -13.07 7.70 18.12
CA ALA A 183 -14.46 8.13 17.96
C ALA A 183 -15.43 6.95 18.09
N ASN A 184 -15.23 5.90 17.31
CA ASN A 184 -16.09 4.72 17.34
C ASN A 184 -16.13 4.05 18.72
N LEU A 185 -14.98 3.96 19.39
CA LEU A 185 -14.92 3.33 20.72
C LEU A 185 -15.59 4.20 21.78
N LEU A 186 -15.48 5.52 21.70
CA LEU A 186 -16.20 6.43 22.60
C LEU A 186 -17.72 6.28 22.45
N ASP A 187 -18.24 6.20 21.23
CA ASP A 187 -19.66 5.99 20.96
C ASP A 187 -20.12 4.63 21.51
N GLU A 188 -19.33 3.58 21.32
CA GLU A 188 -19.67 2.25 21.82
C GLU A 188 -19.62 2.16 23.36
N LEU A 189 -18.72 2.90 24.02
CA LEU A 189 -18.59 2.92 25.49
C LEU A 189 -19.80 3.53 26.19
N GLN A 190 -20.63 4.34 25.49
CA GLN A 190 -21.83 4.98 26.03
C GLN A 190 -23.09 4.13 25.87
N LYS A 191 -23.04 3.06 25.10
CA LYS A 191 -24.22 2.23 24.79
C LYS A 191 -24.73 1.42 26.00
N GLN A 192 -26.02 1.16 26.02
CA GLN A 192 -26.72 0.49 27.14
C GLN A 192 -26.16 -0.90 27.48
N TYR A 193 -25.67 -1.65 26.51
CA TYR A 193 -25.09 -2.96 26.77
C TYR A 193 -23.80 -2.88 27.59
N VAL A 194 -23.03 -1.75 27.46
CA VAL A 194 -21.85 -1.51 28.29
C VAL A 194 -22.27 -1.15 29.73
N VAL A 195 -23.27 -0.29 29.87
CA VAL A 195 -23.84 0.05 31.19
C VAL A 195 -24.33 -1.21 31.88
N THR A 196 -25.07 -2.06 31.19
CA THR A 196 -25.56 -3.33 31.73
C THR A 196 -24.42 -4.28 32.13
N ALA A 197 -23.37 -4.36 31.33
CA ALA A 197 -22.20 -5.20 31.65
C ALA A 197 -21.47 -4.71 32.90
N ARG A 198 -21.36 -3.39 33.09
CA ARG A 198 -20.79 -2.77 34.31
C ARG A 198 -21.70 -3.02 35.53
N ALA A 199 -23.01 -2.87 35.37
CA ALA A 199 -23.99 -3.15 36.43
C ALA A 199 -23.97 -4.60 36.93
N LYS A 200 -23.60 -5.56 36.05
CA LYS A 200 -23.37 -6.96 36.37
C LYS A 200 -22.05 -7.23 37.11
N GLY A 201 -21.28 -6.21 37.44
CA GLY A 201 -20.01 -6.34 38.19
C GLY A 201 -18.84 -6.86 37.35
N LEU A 202 -18.91 -6.84 36.03
CA LEU A 202 -17.79 -7.26 35.20
C LEU A 202 -16.63 -6.27 35.31
N PRO A 203 -15.38 -6.75 35.45
CA PRO A 203 -14.22 -5.87 35.54
C PRO A 203 -14.04 -5.01 34.28
N PRO A 204 -13.60 -3.73 34.41
CA PRO A 204 -13.54 -2.77 33.31
C PRO A 204 -12.81 -3.27 32.07
N ARG A 205 -11.69 -3.96 32.25
CA ARG A 205 -10.93 -4.57 31.12
C ARG A 205 -11.75 -5.60 30.37
N LYS A 206 -12.46 -6.48 31.09
CA LYS A 206 -13.32 -7.52 30.48
C LYS A 206 -14.49 -6.89 29.71
N VAL A 207 -15.09 -5.83 30.27
CA VAL A 207 -16.16 -5.09 29.58
C VAL A 207 -15.61 -4.48 28.29
N LEU A 208 -14.47 -3.79 28.32
CA LEU A 208 -13.84 -3.15 27.18
C LEU A 208 -13.56 -4.13 26.03
N PHE A 209 -12.81 -5.19 26.31
CA PHE A 209 -12.36 -6.13 25.28
C PHE A 209 -13.48 -7.06 24.75
N LYS A 210 -14.49 -7.37 25.57
CA LYS A 210 -15.55 -8.30 25.19
C LYS A 210 -16.64 -7.66 24.32
N TYR A 211 -16.96 -6.38 24.55
CA TYR A 211 -18.11 -5.72 23.96
C TYR A 211 -17.73 -4.52 23.06
N PRO A 212 -17.48 -3.31 23.60
CA PRO A 212 -17.34 -2.10 22.79
C PRO A 212 -16.17 -2.15 21.82
N LEU A 213 -15.02 -2.72 22.22
CA LEU A 213 -13.87 -2.81 21.35
C LEU A 213 -14.13 -3.70 20.11
N ARG A 214 -14.81 -4.82 20.28
CA ARG A 214 -15.15 -5.69 19.16
C ARG A 214 -16.05 -4.99 18.14
N MET A 215 -17.01 -4.22 18.61
CA MET A 215 -17.91 -3.45 17.74
C MET A 215 -17.16 -2.31 17.03
N ALA A 216 -16.30 -1.58 17.75
CA ALA A 216 -15.48 -0.51 17.18
C ALA A 216 -14.47 -1.03 16.12
N LEU A 217 -13.95 -2.24 16.30
CA LEU A 217 -13.01 -2.87 15.36
C LEU A 217 -13.66 -3.42 14.09
N ASN A 218 -14.97 -3.68 14.12
CA ASN A 218 -15.67 -4.26 12.97
C ASN A 218 -15.54 -3.40 11.71
N PHE A 219 -15.53 -2.09 11.85
CA PHE A 219 -15.29 -1.15 10.76
C PHE A 219 -13.94 -1.39 10.08
N PHE A 220 -12.87 -1.61 10.84
CA PHE A 220 -11.52 -1.80 10.30
C PHE A 220 -11.34 -3.15 9.60
N ILE A 221 -12.05 -4.19 10.08
CA ILE A 221 -12.07 -5.49 9.41
C ILE A 221 -12.74 -5.38 8.03
N SER A 222 -13.81 -4.59 7.93
CA SER A 222 -14.50 -4.34 6.67
C SER A 222 -13.67 -3.49 5.68
N ASP A 223 -12.77 -2.66 6.18
CA ASP A 223 -11.93 -1.74 5.42
C ASP A 223 -10.66 -2.40 4.83
N ILE A 224 -10.38 -3.68 5.19
CA ILE A 224 -9.19 -4.40 4.69
C ILE A 224 -9.23 -4.61 3.17
N GLY A 225 -10.41 -4.66 2.59
CA GLY A 225 -10.61 -4.95 1.18
C GLY A 225 -10.79 -3.72 0.28
N SER A 226 -10.65 -2.51 0.82
CA SER A 226 -10.88 -1.25 0.10
C SER A 226 -9.60 -0.62 -0.47
#